data_ece494c5eabdadd196f844470ea7aa65
#
_entry.id   ece494c5eabdadd196f844470ea7aa65
#
_cell.length_a   1.000
_cell.length_b   1.000
_cell.length_c   1.000
_cell.angle_alpha   90.00
_cell.angle_beta   90.00
_cell.angle_gamma   90.00
#
_symmetry.space_group_name_H-M   'P 1'
#
loop_
_entity.id
_entity.type
_entity.pdbx_description
1 polymer ?
#
loop_
_entity_poly.entity_id
_entity_poly.type
_entity_poly.pdbx_seq_one_letter_code
_entity_poly.pdbx_strand_id
1 'polypeptide(L)'
;MSRQPNPQLLNYLGEYDAHLASLTLALREIVLEEAPRAIESLAKGYALAIGFSFTGKPMKDGFCHIVTYSSHVNLGFNRGALLPDPHGMLHGTGKLIRHITIRNHDDLERSLVRRFLQAAIQQLNDPATQPAQKHPQGSAPPASKRARGKN
;
A
#
# COMPACT_ATOMS: atom_id res chain seq x y z
N MET A 1 -14.70 -3.27 15.78
CA MET A 1 -14.24 -2.07 16.48
C MET A 1 -13.16 -1.38 15.71
N SER A 2 -13.31 -0.10 15.56
CA SER A 2 -12.30 0.69 14.87
C SER A 2 -11.12 0.97 15.77
N ARG A 3 -9.94 0.96 15.21
CA ARG A 3 -8.75 1.39 15.91
C ARG A 3 -8.72 2.91 15.90
N GLN A 4 -8.52 3.52 17.07
CA GLN A 4 -8.44 4.96 17.15
C GLN A 4 -7.24 5.48 16.37
N PRO A 5 -7.40 6.60 15.65
CA PRO A 5 -6.26 7.18 14.95
C PRO A 5 -5.19 7.63 15.93
N ASN A 6 -3.94 7.47 15.50
CA ASN A 6 -2.81 8.00 16.25
C ASN A 6 -2.95 9.51 16.36
N PRO A 7 -2.75 10.12 17.55
CA PRO A 7 -2.83 11.57 17.69
C PRO A 7 -1.91 12.32 16.73
N GLN A 8 -0.76 11.75 16.39
CA GLN A 8 0.14 12.39 15.44
C GLN A 8 -0.49 12.45 14.04
N LEU A 9 -1.22 11.41 13.65
CA LEU A 9 -1.94 11.43 12.38
C LEU A 9 -2.98 12.55 12.36
N LEU A 10 -3.75 12.67 13.43
CA LEU A 10 -4.76 13.72 13.51
C LEU A 10 -4.12 15.10 13.45
N ASN A 11 -2.96 15.24 14.07
CA ASN A 11 -2.22 16.49 14.07
C ASN A 11 -1.81 16.87 12.64
N TYR A 12 -1.23 15.93 11.91
CA TYR A 12 -0.84 16.16 10.52
C TYR A 12 -2.06 16.49 9.65
N LEU A 13 -3.16 15.76 9.85
CA LEU A 13 -4.37 16.00 9.05
C LEU A 13 -4.99 17.36 9.29
N GLY A 14 -4.69 17.96 10.44
CA GLY A 14 -5.15 19.31 10.73
C GLY A 14 -4.61 20.35 9.77
N GLU A 15 -3.55 20.05 9.04
CA GLU A 15 -2.97 20.95 8.04
C GLU A 15 -3.62 20.81 6.67
N TYR A 16 -4.52 19.87 6.51
CA TYR A 16 -5.15 19.60 5.22
C TYR A 16 -6.61 20.07 5.22
N ASP A 17 -7.15 20.28 4.04
CA ASP A 17 -8.55 20.53 3.85
C ASP A 17 -9.36 19.45 4.59
N ALA A 18 -10.45 19.85 5.24
CA ALA A 18 -11.28 18.93 6.00
C ALA A 18 -11.79 17.76 5.16
N HIS A 19 -12.10 18.03 3.89
CA HIS A 19 -12.55 16.99 2.97
C HIS A 19 -11.46 15.92 2.78
N LEU A 20 -10.21 16.35 2.58
CA LEU A 20 -9.09 15.42 2.39
C LEU A 20 -8.78 14.66 3.67
N ALA A 21 -8.87 15.31 4.82
CA ALA A 21 -8.67 14.64 6.09
C ALA A 21 -9.74 13.56 6.29
N SER A 22 -10.99 13.89 5.96
CA SER A 22 -12.10 12.94 6.07
C SER A 22 -11.90 11.73 5.15
N LEU A 23 -11.47 11.97 3.91
CA LEU A 23 -11.20 10.88 2.97
C LEU A 23 -10.08 9.97 3.48
N THR A 24 -9.02 10.60 4.01
CA THR A 24 -7.88 9.84 4.53
C THR A 24 -8.31 8.93 5.67
N LEU A 25 -9.09 9.46 6.61
CA LEU A 25 -9.54 8.68 7.75
C LEU A 25 -10.52 7.58 7.33
N ALA A 26 -11.40 7.87 6.38
CA ALA A 26 -12.34 6.86 5.89
C ALA A 26 -11.61 5.73 5.16
N LEU A 27 -10.63 6.08 4.35
CA LEU A 27 -9.84 5.08 3.63
C LEU A 27 -9.02 4.24 4.62
N ARG A 28 -8.46 4.88 5.64
CA ARG A 28 -7.74 4.18 6.69
C ARG A 28 -8.62 3.12 7.36
N GLU A 29 -9.89 3.48 7.64
CA GLU A 29 -10.82 2.53 8.23
C GLU A 29 -11.02 1.31 7.33
N ILE A 30 -11.15 1.53 6.04
CA ILE A 30 -11.33 0.43 5.10
C ILE A 30 -10.09 -0.49 5.10
N VAL A 31 -8.91 0.09 5.08
CA VAL A 31 -7.67 -0.70 5.11
C VAL A 31 -7.62 -1.55 6.39
N LEU A 32 -7.94 -0.96 7.54
CA LEU A 32 -7.88 -1.67 8.80
C LEU A 32 -9.00 -2.70 8.96
N GLU A 33 -10.13 -2.51 8.28
CA GLU A 33 -11.17 -3.53 8.25
C GLU A 33 -10.70 -4.76 7.49
N GLU A 34 -9.96 -4.56 6.40
CA GLU A 34 -9.42 -5.67 5.62
C GLU A 34 -8.17 -6.27 6.27
N ALA A 35 -7.44 -5.47 7.04
CA ALA A 35 -6.19 -5.90 7.65
C ALA A 35 -6.11 -5.40 9.10
N PRO A 36 -6.92 -5.99 10.00
CA PRO A 36 -7.02 -5.46 11.37
C PRO A 36 -5.71 -5.54 12.18
N ARG A 37 -4.76 -6.34 11.74
CA ARG A 37 -3.48 -6.45 12.46
C ARG A 37 -2.37 -5.64 11.81
N ALA A 38 -2.69 -4.86 10.78
CA ALA A 38 -1.66 -4.07 10.11
C ALA A 38 -1.10 -3.02 11.05
N ILE A 39 0.19 -2.76 10.89
CA ILE A 39 0.91 -1.74 11.62
C ILE A 39 0.96 -0.50 10.73
N GLU A 40 0.55 0.64 11.29
CA GLU A 40 0.58 1.91 10.58
C GLU A 40 1.91 2.61 10.83
N SER A 41 2.52 3.12 9.78
CA SER A 41 3.77 3.88 9.87
C SER A 41 3.56 5.21 9.17
N LEU A 42 3.77 6.30 9.90
CA LEU A 42 3.53 7.66 9.39
C LEU A 42 4.81 8.26 8.85
N ALA A 43 4.70 8.97 7.74
CA ALA A 43 5.81 9.75 7.19
C ALA A 43 5.24 11.06 6.67
N LYS A 44 5.83 12.17 7.10
CA LYS A 44 5.39 13.49 6.68
C LYS A 44 6.52 14.19 5.94
N GLY A 45 6.31 14.40 4.67
CA GLY A 45 7.19 15.19 3.84
C GLY A 45 6.36 16.26 3.18
N TYR A 46 6.48 16.39 1.87
CA TYR A 46 5.62 17.32 1.17
C TYR A 46 4.19 16.77 1.06
N ALA A 47 4.02 15.49 1.30
CA ALA A 47 2.72 14.84 1.43
C ALA A 47 2.74 14.01 2.69
N LEU A 48 1.56 13.65 3.19
CA LEU A 48 1.43 12.80 4.36
C LEU A 48 1.21 11.36 3.90
N ALA A 49 2.05 10.45 4.35
CA ALA A 49 1.94 9.04 3.98
C ALA A 49 1.67 8.18 5.20
N ILE A 50 0.77 7.21 5.04
CA ILE A 50 0.54 6.16 6.04
C ILE A 50 0.87 4.85 5.35
N GLY A 51 1.96 4.19 5.77
CA GLY A 51 2.30 2.88 5.24
C GLY A 51 1.69 1.79 6.11
N PHE A 52 1.29 0.69 5.50
CA PHE A 52 0.71 -0.45 6.21
C PHE A 52 1.51 -1.70 5.94
N SER A 53 1.88 -2.38 7.01
CA SER A 53 2.66 -3.62 6.93
C SER A 53 2.27 -4.49 8.11
N PHE A 54 2.72 -5.74 8.11
CA PHE A 54 2.54 -6.60 9.27
C PHE A 54 3.83 -6.73 10.07
N THR A 55 4.89 -6.03 9.67
CA THR A 55 6.19 -6.08 10.35
C THR A 55 6.63 -4.75 10.95
N GLY A 56 5.96 -3.67 10.57
CA GLY A 56 6.39 -2.34 10.95
C GLY A 56 7.44 -1.74 10.03
N LYS A 57 7.78 -2.44 8.94
CA LYS A 57 8.76 -1.97 7.96
C LYS A 57 8.06 -1.69 6.64
N PRO A 58 7.43 -0.50 6.51
CA PRO A 58 6.57 -0.23 5.36
C PRO A 58 7.29 -0.19 4.02
N MET A 59 8.56 0.19 3.99
CA MET A 59 9.29 0.25 2.73
C MET A 59 9.67 -1.13 2.22
N LYS A 60 9.93 -2.05 3.15
CA LYS A 60 10.36 -3.40 2.79
C LYS A 60 9.18 -4.35 2.69
N ASP A 61 8.28 -4.29 3.67
CA ASP A 61 7.23 -5.29 3.84
C ASP A 61 5.83 -4.71 3.73
N GLY A 62 5.69 -3.46 3.28
CA GLY A 62 4.39 -2.85 3.14
C GLY A 62 3.57 -3.46 2.03
N PHE A 63 2.26 -3.54 2.23
CA PHE A 63 1.36 -4.01 1.18
C PHE A 63 0.56 -2.87 0.56
N CYS A 64 0.30 -1.81 1.31
CA CYS A 64 -0.35 -0.63 0.76
C CYS A 64 0.04 0.61 1.56
N HIS A 65 -0.32 1.77 1.02
CA HIS A 65 -0.06 3.03 1.68
C HIS A 65 -1.11 4.04 1.24
N ILE A 66 -1.41 4.99 2.12
CA ILE A 66 -2.30 6.10 1.82
C ILE A 66 -1.46 7.35 1.77
N VAL A 67 -1.56 8.11 0.69
CA VAL A 67 -0.82 9.37 0.57
C VAL A 67 -1.83 10.49 0.39
N THR A 68 -1.77 11.48 1.28
CA THR A 68 -2.65 12.64 1.25
C THR A 68 -1.89 13.82 0.66
N TYR A 69 -2.35 14.26 -0.49
CA TYR A 69 -1.81 15.44 -1.18
C TYR A 69 -2.74 16.63 -0.93
N SER A 70 -2.39 17.77 -1.46
CA SER A 70 -3.19 18.96 -1.27
C SER A 70 -4.49 18.96 -2.08
N SER A 71 -4.63 18.05 -3.04
CA SER A 71 -5.82 18.02 -3.90
C SER A 71 -6.54 16.68 -3.94
N HIS A 72 -5.92 15.63 -3.44
CA HIS A 72 -6.51 14.28 -3.53
C HIS A 72 -5.79 13.33 -2.58
N VAL A 73 -6.33 12.12 -2.47
CA VAL A 73 -5.73 11.06 -1.67
C VAL A 73 -5.50 9.87 -2.60
N ASN A 74 -4.34 9.26 -2.50
CA ASN A 74 -4.04 8.04 -3.25
C ASN A 74 -4.00 6.85 -2.32
N LEU A 75 -4.60 5.73 -2.75
CA LEU A 75 -4.36 4.44 -2.14
C LEU A 75 -3.36 3.72 -3.04
N GLY A 76 -2.15 3.52 -2.54
CA GLY A 76 -1.09 2.88 -3.30
C GLY A 76 -0.85 1.46 -2.84
N PHE A 77 -0.38 0.65 -3.78
CA PHE A 77 -0.05 -0.75 -3.51
C PHE A 77 1.43 -0.95 -3.82
N ASN A 78 2.16 -1.41 -2.83
CA ASN A 78 3.62 -1.50 -2.96
C ASN A 78 4.06 -2.38 -4.12
N ARG A 79 3.28 -3.42 -4.44
CA ARG A 79 3.55 -4.27 -5.60
C ARG A 79 2.34 -4.28 -6.52
N GLY A 80 1.78 -3.09 -6.74
CA GLY A 80 0.56 -2.93 -7.52
C GLY A 80 0.69 -3.44 -8.95
N ALA A 81 1.89 -3.37 -9.53
CA ALA A 81 2.11 -3.85 -10.89
C ALA A 81 1.85 -5.34 -11.03
N LEU A 82 1.87 -6.09 -9.93
CA LEU A 82 1.65 -7.52 -9.93
C LEU A 82 0.22 -7.90 -9.53
N LEU A 83 -0.63 -6.92 -9.26
CA LEU A 83 -2.02 -7.20 -8.90
C LEU A 83 -2.87 -7.40 -10.15
N PRO A 84 -3.87 -8.30 -10.09
CA PRO A 84 -4.83 -8.40 -11.17
C PRO A 84 -5.58 -7.08 -11.33
N ASP A 85 -5.60 -6.56 -12.54
CA ASP A 85 -6.25 -5.28 -12.82
C ASP A 85 -6.94 -5.36 -14.18
N PRO A 86 -8.01 -6.17 -14.28
CA PRO A 86 -8.64 -6.41 -15.58
C PRO A 86 -9.29 -5.19 -16.19
N HIS A 87 -9.59 -4.18 -15.38
CA HIS A 87 -10.26 -2.98 -15.88
C HIS A 87 -9.35 -1.77 -15.98
N GLY A 88 -8.04 -1.95 -15.76
CA GLY A 88 -7.09 -0.86 -15.90
C GLY A 88 -7.31 0.27 -14.92
N MET A 89 -7.67 -0.06 -13.67
CA MET A 89 -7.98 0.94 -12.66
C MET A 89 -6.75 1.47 -11.93
N LEU A 90 -5.64 0.74 -11.98
CA LEU A 90 -4.43 1.13 -11.28
C LEU A 90 -3.57 2.03 -12.16
N HIS A 91 -3.03 3.07 -11.58
CA HIS A 91 -2.20 4.05 -12.26
C HIS A 91 -0.80 4.07 -11.70
N GLY A 92 0.14 4.53 -12.49
CA GLY A 92 1.53 4.67 -12.06
C GLY A 92 2.47 4.13 -13.11
N THR A 93 3.71 4.63 -13.08
CA THR A 93 4.72 4.27 -14.05
C THR A 93 5.96 3.67 -13.40
N GLY A 94 5.96 3.57 -12.05
CA GLY A 94 7.07 2.98 -11.35
C GLY A 94 7.19 1.48 -11.63
N LYS A 95 8.28 0.91 -11.16
CA LYS A 95 8.53 -0.50 -11.42
C LYS A 95 7.50 -1.40 -10.75
N LEU A 96 7.09 -1.09 -9.53
CA LEU A 96 6.16 -1.92 -8.78
C LEU A 96 4.95 -1.18 -8.26
N ILE A 97 5.09 0.06 -7.86
CA ILE A 97 4.02 0.79 -7.18
C ILE A 97 2.93 1.22 -8.16
N ARG A 98 1.69 0.97 -7.78
CA ARG A 98 0.52 1.46 -8.50
C ARG A 98 -0.47 2.02 -7.50
N HIS A 99 -1.37 2.89 -7.95
CA HIS A 99 -2.31 3.53 -7.04
C HIS A 99 -3.67 3.75 -7.67
N ILE A 100 -4.66 3.98 -6.80
CA ILE A 100 -5.99 4.46 -7.15
C ILE A 100 -6.11 5.85 -6.54
N THR A 101 -6.64 6.79 -7.30
CA THR A 101 -6.88 8.15 -6.78
C THR A 101 -8.28 8.24 -6.21
N ILE A 102 -8.38 8.76 -5.00
CA ILE A 102 -9.64 8.94 -4.28
C ILE A 102 -9.90 10.44 -4.17
N ARG A 103 -10.98 10.90 -4.75
CA ARG A 103 -11.30 12.34 -4.73
C ARG A 103 -12.55 12.65 -3.93
N ASN A 104 -13.42 11.65 -3.72
CA ASN A 104 -14.63 11.84 -2.94
C ASN A 104 -15.01 10.52 -2.28
N HIS A 105 -16.02 10.58 -1.41
CA HIS A 105 -16.42 9.40 -0.65
C HIS A 105 -17.03 8.30 -1.51
N ASP A 106 -17.61 8.65 -2.66
CA ASP A 106 -18.13 7.63 -3.57
C ASP A 106 -17.03 6.71 -4.09
N ASP A 107 -15.82 7.23 -4.25
CA ASP A 107 -14.70 6.41 -4.69
C ASP A 107 -14.38 5.31 -3.69
N LEU A 108 -14.66 5.54 -2.40
CA LEU A 108 -14.40 4.57 -1.35
C LEU A 108 -15.42 3.44 -1.32
N GLU A 109 -16.62 3.69 -1.86
CA GLU A 109 -17.69 2.71 -1.81
C GLU A 109 -17.52 1.60 -2.83
N ARG A 110 -16.57 1.72 -3.70
CA ARG A 110 -16.36 0.71 -4.73
C ARG A 110 -15.86 -0.58 -4.11
N SER A 111 -16.54 -1.67 -4.40
CA SER A 111 -16.10 -2.99 -3.97
C SER A 111 -14.70 -3.31 -4.51
N LEU A 112 -14.31 -2.65 -5.61
CA LEU A 112 -13.02 -2.81 -6.23
C LEU A 112 -11.88 -2.42 -5.28
N VAL A 113 -12.07 -1.36 -4.47
CA VAL A 113 -11.06 -0.93 -3.50
C VAL A 113 -10.75 -2.08 -2.55
N ARG A 114 -11.79 -2.71 -2.01
CA ARG A 114 -11.59 -3.81 -1.08
C ARG A 114 -10.97 -5.03 -1.76
N ARG A 115 -11.34 -5.29 -3.00
CA ARG A 115 -10.75 -6.41 -3.74
C ARG A 115 -9.26 -6.21 -3.98
N PHE A 116 -8.86 -4.99 -4.31
CA PHE A 116 -7.43 -4.72 -4.46
C PHE A 116 -6.69 -4.89 -3.15
N LEU A 117 -7.30 -4.44 -2.03
CA LEU A 117 -6.69 -4.63 -0.71
C LEU A 117 -6.54 -6.11 -0.38
N GLN A 118 -7.59 -6.89 -0.63
CA GLN A 118 -7.54 -8.33 -0.37
C GLN A 118 -6.45 -8.99 -1.20
N ALA A 119 -6.34 -8.61 -2.47
CA ALA A 119 -5.30 -9.16 -3.34
C ALA A 119 -3.91 -8.76 -2.88
N ALA A 120 -3.75 -7.51 -2.44
CA ALA A 120 -2.45 -7.02 -1.95
C ALA A 120 -2.02 -7.77 -0.69
N ILE A 121 -2.96 -8.03 0.20
CA ILE A 121 -2.66 -8.80 1.41
C ILE A 121 -2.28 -10.22 1.04
N GLN A 122 -3.00 -10.81 0.11
CA GLN A 122 -2.73 -12.17 -0.32
C GLN A 122 -1.37 -12.31 -1.01
N GLN A 123 -0.92 -11.27 -1.70
CA GLN A 123 0.41 -11.25 -2.31
C GLN A 123 1.52 -11.53 -1.31
N LEU A 124 1.33 -11.15 -0.07
CA LEU A 124 2.36 -11.34 0.94
C LEU A 124 2.67 -12.81 1.19
N ASN A 125 1.72 -13.67 0.88
CA ASN A 125 1.88 -15.11 1.06
C ASN A 125 2.19 -15.85 -0.24
N ASP A 126 2.29 -15.12 -1.35
CA ASP A 126 2.52 -15.73 -2.66
C ASP A 126 3.99 -15.59 -3.04
N PRO A 127 4.73 -16.70 -3.14
CA PRO A 127 6.16 -16.63 -3.47
C PRO A 127 6.44 -15.91 -4.78
N ALA A 128 5.53 -15.99 -5.75
CA ALA A 128 5.73 -15.37 -7.04
C ALA A 128 5.75 -13.84 -6.97
N THR A 129 5.18 -13.25 -5.91
CA THR A 129 5.11 -11.80 -5.77
C THR A 129 6.05 -11.27 -4.70
N GLN A 130 6.81 -12.15 -4.02
CA GLN A 130 7.75 -11.71 -3.00
C GLN A 130 8.96 -11.07 -3.66
N PRO A 131 9.58 -10.09 -2.99
CA PRO A 131 10.85 -9.58 -3.50
C PRO A 131 11.89 -10.68 -3.48
N ALA A 132 12.91 -10.53 -4.30
CA ALA A 132 13.97 -11.49 -4.33
C ALA A 132 14.54 -11.65 -2.94
N GLN A 133 14.43 -12.85 -2.39
CA GLN A 133 14.92 -13.09 -1.05
C GLN A 133 16.37 -13.41 -1.12
N LYS A 134 17.08 -12.92 -0.16
CA LYS A 134 18.37 -13.40 0.04
C LYS A 134 18.21 -14.61 0.78
N HIS A 135 18.11 -15.70 0.18
CA HIS A 135 18.03 -16.91 0.91
C HIS A 135 19.33 -17.19 1.51
N PRO A 136 19.33 -17.49 2.71
CA PRO A 136 20.57 -17.89 3.32
C PRO A 136 21.03 -19.10 2.63
N GLN A 137 20.43 -19.65 2.00
CA GLN A 137 20.72 -20.66 1.36
C GLN A 137 21.01 -20.69 0.16
N GLY A 138 21.34 -20.59 0.11
CA GLY A 138 21.50 -20.45 -0.77
C GLY A 138 21.49 -20.69 -1.61
N SER A 139 21.35 -20.86 -1.51
CA SER A 139 21.18 -20.86 -2.33
C SER A 139 21.32 -20.83 -3.27
N ALA A 140 21.49 -21.00 -3.36
CA ALA A 140 21.31 -20.90 -4.27
C ALA A 140 21.47 -21.05 -5.19
N PRO A 141 21.62 -21.33 -5.52
CA PRO A 141 21.50 -21.38 -6.53
C PRO A 141 21.89 -21.34 -7.43
N PRO A 142 22.06 -21.52 -7.68
CA PRO A 142 22.17 -21.27 -8.64
C PRO A 142 22.36 -21.00 -9.50
N ALA A 143 22.47 -21.07 -9.61
CA ALA A 143 22.35 -20.57 -10.52
C ALA A 143 22.35 -20.13 -11.18
N SER A 144 22.44 -20.21 -11.14
CA SER A 144 22.16 -19.58 -11.93
C SER A 144 22.32 -19.02 -12.47
N LYS A 145 22.60 -19.07 -12.49
CA LYS A 145 22.59 -18.49 -13.15
C LYS A 145 22.68 -17.96 -13.74
N ARG A 146 23.02 -18.09 -13.70
CA ARG A 146 23.02 -17.65 -14.36
C ARG A 146 22.95 -17.01 -14.86
N ALA A 147 23.26 -17.18 -14.66
CA ALA A 147 23.01 -16.61 -15.26
C ALA A 147 23.12 -15.87 -15.63
N ARG A 148 23.37 -15.86 -15.72
CA ARG A 148 23.33 -15.17 -16.21
C ARG A 148 23.49 -14.53 -16.76
N GLY A 149 24.00 -15.02 -16.35
CA GLY A 149 23.90 -14.54 -17.01
C GLY A 149 24.26 -14.06 -17.44
N LYS A 150 24.57 -14.25 -17.55
CA LYS A 150 24.62 -14.03 -18.19
C LYS A 150 24.47 -13.56 -18.67
N ASN A 151 24.79 -14.02 -18.29
CA ASN A 151 24.38 -13.78 -18.91
C ASN A 151 24.29 -13.57 -19.15
#